data_516f159a512808421fb1d695e1a2ab11
#
_entry.id   516f159a512808421fb1d695e1a2ab11
#
_cell.length_a   1.000
_cell.length_b   1.000
_cell.length_c   1.000
_cell.angle_alpha   90.00
_cell.angle_beta   90.00
_cell.angle_gamma   90.00
#
_symmetry.space_group_name_H-M   'P 1'
#
loop_
_entity.id
_entity.type
_entity.pdbx_description
1 polymer ?
#
loop_
_entity_poly.entity_id
_entity_poly.type
_entity_poly.pdbx_seq_one_letter_code
_entity_poly.pdbx_strand_id
1 'polypeptide(L)'
;MGWEFAAILGGALVVSLMLGLWQQGRYARSVNAMVRTHHGQGRLLVTGRGLGKLKGTIVMLVIEDAADEVVAASKLRGSTIFATAKDAPELTGPVATLKQRAGDKQTGKAIDMALSQLKATRARVGEKRINAPRKVASGATRKVQA
;
A
#
# COMPACT_ATOMS: atom_id res chain seq x y z
N MET A 1 36.30 7.66 -35.32
CA MET A 1 36.34 7.41 -33.85
C MET A 1 35.12 7.91 -33.08
N GLY A 2 34.16 8.55 -33.70
CA GLY A 2 32.97 9.10 -32.97
C GLY A 2 31.75 8.17 -32.90
N TRP A 3 31.55 7.32 -33.89
CA TRP A 3 30.35 6.49 -33.98
C TRP A 3 30.38 5.28 -33.02
N GLU A 4 31.56 4.72 -32.75
CA GLU A 4 31.72 3.63 -31.79
C GLU A 4 31.37 4.08 -30.37
N PHE A 5 31.78 5.29 -30.01
CA PHE A 5 31.46 5.89 -28.72
C PHE A 5 29.94 6.16 -28.58
N ALA A 6 29.30 6.65 -29.64
CA ALA A 6 27.87 6.86 -29.70
C ALA A 6 27.09 5.53 -29.59
N ALA A 7 27.57 4.46 -30.21
CA ALA A 7 26.96 3.13 -30.14
C ALA A 7 27.04 2.54 -28.73
N ILE A 8 28.18 2.67 -28.04
CA ILE A 8 28.37 2.20 -26.66
C ILE A 8 27.49 3.00 -25.72
N LEU A 9 27.42 4.33 -25.86
CA LEU A 9 26.59 5.19 -25.04
C LEU A 9 25.11 4.88 -25.25
N GLY A 10 24.66 4.71 -26.48
CA GLY A 10 23.30 4.33 -26.84
C GLY A 10 22.91 2.96 -26.28
N GLY A 11 23.81 1.97 -26.38
CA GLY A 11 23.63 0.65 -25.81
C GLY A 11 23.49 0.67 -24.26
N ALA A 12 24.37 1.42 -23.61
CA ALA A 12 24.32 1.58 -22.16
C ALA A 12 23.01 2.25 -21.68
N LEU A 13 22.52 3.22 -22.46
CA LEU A 13 21.27 3.92 -22.15
C LEU A 13 20.05 3.01 -22.32
N VAL A 14 20.01 2.19 -23.37
CA VAL A 14 18.93 1.21 -23.59
C VAL A 14 18.92 0.15 -22.48
N VAL A 15 20.08 -0.38 -22.11
CA VAL A 15 20.20 -1.37 -21.02
C VAL A 15 19.74 -0.76 -19.69
N SER A 16 20.12 0.48 -19.40
CA SER A 16 19.69 1.19 -18.19
C SER A 16 18.18 1.41 -18.14
N LEU A 17 17.58 1.79 -19.28
CA LEU A 17 16.13 1.94 -19.42
C LEU A 17 15.39 0.61 -19.22
N MET A 18 15.85 -0.46 -19.86
CA MET A 18 15.25 -1.79 -19.71
C MET A 18 15.35 -2.31 -18.29
N LEU A 19 16.48 -2.10 -17.64
CA LEU A 19 16.68 -2.50 -16.24
C LEU A 19 15.76 -1.72 -15.30
N GLY A 20 15.60 -0.41 -15.54
CA GLY A 20 14.68 0.45 -14.78
C GLY A 20 13.21 0.01 -14.93
N LEU A 21 12.75 -0.26 -16.13
CA LEU A 21 11.40 -0.75 -16.40
C LEU A 21 11.14 -2.13 -15.79
N TRP A 22 12.13 -3.00 -15.84
CA TRP A 22 12.02 -4.34 -15.27
C TRP A 22 11.91 -4.31 -13.72
N GLN A 23 12.68 -3.45 -13.09
CA GLN A 23 12.61 -3.22 -11.64
C GLN A 23 11.25 -2.65 -11.22
N GLN A 24 10.72 -1.70 -11.99
CA GLN A 24 9.43 -1.08 -11.73
C GLN A 24 8.27 -2.08 -11.89
N GLY A 25 8.37 -3.01 -12.84
CA GLY A 25 7.38 -4.08 -13.05
C GLY A 25 7.32 -5.08 -11.89
N ARG A 26 8.43 -5.39 -11.24
CA ARG A 26 8.45 -6.28 -10.06
C ARG A 26 7.77 -5.65 -8.84
N TYR A 27 8.01 -4.36 -8.61
CA TYR A 27 7.38 -3.62 -7.51
C TYR A 27 5.86 -3.49 -7.72
N ALA A 28 5.45 -3.11 -8.93
CA ALA A 28 4.03 -2.97 -9.25
C ALA A 28 3.26 -4.31 -9.14
N ARG A 29 3.88 -5.44 -9.49
CA ARG A 29 3.25 -6.76 -9.35
C ARG A 29 3.02 -7.14 -7.89
N SER A 30 3.97 -6.87 -7.01
CA SER A 30 3.89 -7.14 -5.56
C SER A 30 2.74 -6.35 -4.93
N VAL A 31 2.66 -5.04 -5.22
CA VAL A 31 1.60 -4.16 -4.70
C VAL A 31 0.24 -4.53 -5.30
N ASN A 32 0.18 -4.76 -6.61
CA ASN A 32 -1.07 -5.12 -7.28
C ASN A 32 -1.60 -6.50 -6.87
N ALA A 33 -0.72 -7.47 -6.61
CA ALA A 33 -1.13 -8.77 -6.09
C ALA A 33 -1.79 -8.61 -4.72
N MET A 34 -1.17 -7.83 -3.83
CA MET A 34 -1.70 -7.57 -2.49
C MET A 34 -3.04 -6.82 -2.53
N VAL A 35 -3.15 -5.83 -3.41
CA VAL A 35 -4.40 -5.08 -3.63
C VAL A 35 -5.47 -5.98 -4.22
N ARG A 36 -5.19 -6.78 -5.26
CA ARG A 36 -6.16 -7.66 -5.91
C ARG A 36 -6.68 -8.76 -4.99
N THR A 37 -5.80 -9.37 -4.21
CA THR A 37 -6.17 -10.46 -3.29
C THR A 37 -7.03 -9.96 -2.13
N HIS A 38 -6.91 -8.68 -1.76
CA HIS A 38 -7.57 -8.11 -0.58
C HIS A 38 -8.58 -7.01 -0.92
N HIS A 39 -8.96 -6.86 -2.19
CA HIS A 39 -10.02 -5.93 -2.62
C HIS A 39 -11.40 -6.44 -2.16
N GLY A 40 -11.68 -6.31 -0.86
CA GLY A 40 -13.01 -6.52 -0.29
C GLY A 40 -13.58 -5.19 0.21
N GLN A 41 -14.89 -5.06 0.19
CA GLN A 41 -15.58 -3.91 0.79
C GLN A 41 -15.23 -3.87 2.29
N GLY A 42 -14.73 -2.73 2.77
CA GLY A 42 -14.38 -2.53 4.18
C GLY A 42 -12.91 -2.79 4.53
N ARG A 43 -12.03 -3.03 3.54
CA ARG A 43 -10.58 -3.13 3.76
C ARG A 43 -9.87 -1.86 3.38
N LEU A 44 -8.96 -1.42 4.25
CA LEU A 44 -8.14 -0.22 4.07
C LEU A 44 -6.67 -0.63 3.91
N LEU A 45 -6.04 -0.13 2.85
CA LEU A 45 -4.59 -0.26 2.67
C LEU A 45 -3.92 1.00 3.22
N VAL A 46 -3.05 0.83 4.19
CA VAL A 46 -2.23 1.90 4.75
C VAL A 46 -0.76 1.55 4.65
N THR A 47 0.05 2.56 4.40
CA THR A 47 1.50 2.43 4.31
C THR A 47 2.16 3.35 5.31
N GLY A 48 3.20 2.86 5.95
CA GLY A 48 3.99 3.67 6.86
C GLY A 48 5.48 3.54 6.55
N ARG A 49 6.22 4.62 6.76
CA ARG A 49 7.66 4.68 6.54
C ARG A 49 8.39 5.03 7.83
N GLY A 50 9.28 4.15 8.24
CA GLY A 50 10.22 4.39 9.33
C GLY A 50 11.60 4.72 8.81
N LEU A 51 12.08 5.94 9.06
CA LEU A 51 13.40 6.37 8.66
C LEU A 51 14.41 6.04 9.78
N GLY A 52 15.49 5.38 9.40
CA GLY A 52 16.69 5.21 10.23
C GLY A 52 17.88 5.92 9.59
N LYS A 53 18.98 6.05 10.34
CA LYS A 53 20.20 6.75 9.85
C LYS A 53 20.79 6.12 8.59
N LEU A 54 20.73 4.81 8.44
CA LEU A 54 21.36 4.05 7.34
C LEU A 54 20.37 3.15 6.59
N LYS A 55 19.29 2.73 7.22
CA LYS A 55 18.29 1.82 6.62
C LYS A 55 16.88 2.33 6.93
N GLY A 56 16.02 2.32 5.95
CA GLY A 56 14.60 2.61 6.10
C GLY A 56 13.77 1.33 6.13
N THR A 57 12.60 1.41 6.75
CA THR A 57 11.60 0.35 6.72
C THR A 57 10.30 0.94 6.21
N ILE A 58 9.67 0.30 5.24
CA ILE A 58 8.33 0.61 4.79
C ILE A 58 7.44 -0.56 5.19
N VAL A 59 6.33 -0.26 5.81
CA VAL A 59 5.32 -1.26 6.19
C VAL A 59 4.05 -0.98 5.42
N MET A 60 3.50 -1.99 4.79
CA MET A 60 2.21 -1.96 4.11
C MET A 60 1.26 -2.87 4.89
N LEU A 61 0.13 -2.33 5.29
CA LEU A 61 -0.87 -3.02 6.10
C LEU A 61 -2.22 -3.00 5.39
N VAL A 62 -2.84 -4.15 5.30
CA VAL A 62 -4.24 -4.28 4.89
C VAL A 62 -5.05 -4.49 6.16
N ILE A 63 -5.91 -3.54 6.47
CA ILE A 63 -6.71 -3.52 7.68
C ILE A 63 -8.17 -3.74 7.32
N GLU A 64 -8.82 -4.67 7.98
CA GLU A 64 -10.27 -4.83 7.93
C GLU A 64 -10.90 -3.85 8.89
N ASP A 65 -11.64 -2.86 8.34
CA ASP A 65 -12.14 -1.72 9.11
C ASP A 65 -13.20 -2.15 10.13
N ALA A 66 -14.01 -3.17 9.80
CA ALA A 66 -15.06 -3.67 10.66
C ALA A 66 -14.52 -4.42 11.89
N ALA A 67 -13.42 -5.17 11.73
CA ALA A 67 -12.80 -5.95 12.81
C ALA A 67 -11.69 -5.20 13.53
N ASP A 68 -11.22 -4.06 13.00
CA ASP A 68 -10.03 -3.33 13.45
C ASP A 68 -8.79 -4.24 13.52
N GLU A 69 -8.64 -5.09 12.50
CA GLU A 69 -7.62 -6.12 12.45
C GLU A 69 -6.79 -6.02 11.18
N VAL A 70 -5.47 -6.24 11.33
CA VAL A 70 -4.54 -6.36 10.20
C VAL A 70 -4.66 -7.76 9.63
N VAL A 71 -5.22 -7.89 8.43
CA VAL A 71 -5.41 -9.18 7.73
C VAL A 71 -4.22 -9.57 6.87
N ALA A 72 -3.44 -8.59 6.42
CA ALA A 72 -2.19 -8.84 5.71
C ALA A 72 -1.20 -7.71 5.97
N ALA A 73 0.06 -8.06 6.08
CA ALA A 73 1.15 -7.11 6.27
C ALA A 73 2.35 -7.49 5.41
N SER A 74 3.01 -6.48 4.88
CA SER A 74 4.26 -6.63 4.13
C SER A 74 5.26 -5.60 4.62
N LYS A 75 6.52 -6.03 4.77
CA LYS A 75 7.61 -5.20 5.25
C LYS A 75 8.70 -5.12 4.19
N LEU A 76 9.05 -3.92 3.81
CA LEU A 76 10.16 -3.61 2.93
C LEU A 76 11.30 -3.06 3.79
N ARG A 77 12.40 -3.80 3.90
CA ARG A 77 13.57 -3.39 4.65
C ARG A 77 14.77 -3.32 3.74
N GLY A 78 15.47 -2.23 3.76
CA GLY A 78 16.71 -2.08 3.00
C GLY A 78 17.09 -0.64 2.76
N SER A 79 18.32 -0.51 2.26
CA SER A 79 18.90 0.73 1.76
C SER A 79 18.74 0.70 0.24
N THR A 80 17.87 1.55 -0.30
CA THR A 80 17.71 1.84 -1.73
C THR A 80 17.14 0.73 -2.63
N ILE A 81 17.76 0.54 -3.80
CA ILE A 81 17.28 -0.23 -4.95
C ILE A 81 17.18 -1.75 -4.76
N PHE A 82 17.78 -2.30 -3.72
CA PHE A 82 17.77 -3.74 -3.42
C PHE A 82 16.74 -4.14 -2.36
N ALA A 83 15.90 -3.20 -1.91
CA ALA A 83 14.88 -3.49 -0.94
C ALA A 83 13.83 -4.42 -1.55
N THR A 84 13.62 -5.57 -0.93
CA THR A 84 12.60 -6.54 -1.35
C THR A 84 11.47 -6.53 -0.33
N ALA A 85 10.23 -6.47 -0.81
CA ALA A 85 9.06 -6.65 0.02
C ALA A 85 9.00 -8.11 0.47
N LYS A 86 8.88 -8.34 1.77
CA LYS A 86 8.64 -9.64 2.38
C LYS A 86 7.33 -9.60 3.14
N ASP A 87 6.58 -10.67 3.06
CA ASP A 87 5.41 -10.81 3.90
C ASP A 87 5.83 -10.79 5.38
N ALA A 88 5.04 -10.11 6.18
CA ALA A 88 5.29 -9.90 7.60
C ALA A 88 4.11 -10.43 8.43
N PRO A 89 3.94 -11.76 8.48
CA PRO A 89 2.83 -12.37 9.22
C PRO A 89 2.85 -12.03 10.71
N GLU A 90 4.02 -11.68 11.23
CA GLU A 90 4.17 -11.22 12.62
C GLU A 90 3.41 -9.92 12.91
N LEU A 91 3.06 -9.15 11.90
CA LEU A 91 2.31 -7.89 12.04
C LEU A 91 0.79 -8.08 11.86
N THR A 92 0.32 -9.29 11.55
CA THR A 92 -1.13 -9.56 11.44
C THR A 92 -1.78 -9.67 12.80
N GLY A 93 -3.08 -9.33 12.90
CA GLY A 93 -3.86 -9.37 14.12
C GLY A 93 -4.35 -7.99 14.57
N PRO A 94 -4.85 -7.84 15.83
CA PRO A 94 -5.47 -6.61 16.28
C PRO A 94 -4.60 -5.36 16.11
N VAL A 95 -5.19 -4.27 15.61
CA VAL A 95 -4.49 -3.00 15.40
C VAL A 95 -3.96 -2.44 16.74
N ALA A 96 -4.68 -2.65 17.83
CA ALA A 96 -4.30 -2.16 19.15
C ALA A 96 -2.94 -2.69 19.63
N THR A 97 -2.59 -3.92 19.29
CA THR A 97 -1.31 -4.57 19.67
C THR A 97 -0.24 -4.53 18.60
N LEU A 98 -0.52 -3.90 17.45
CA LEU A 98 0.38 -3.85 16.30
C LEU A 98 1.76 -3.26 16.64
N LYS A 99 1.78 -2.22 17.46
CA LYS A 99 3.02 -1.55 17.87
C LYS A 99 3.93 -2.44 18.72
N GLN A 100 3.35 -3.32 19.55
CA GLN A 100 4.10 -4.27 20.37
C GLN A 100 4.77 -5.35 19.53
N ARG A 101 4.20 -5.66 18.37
CA ARG A 101 4.71 -6.65 17.40
C ARG A 101 5.73 -6.08 16.42
N ALA A 102 6.10 -4.81 16.56
CA ALA A 102 7.01 -4.12 15.64
C ALA A 102 8.42 -4.74 15.56
N GLY A 103 8.88 -5.41 16.61
CA GLY A 103 10.17 -6.09 16.68
C GLY A 103 11.39 -5.15 16.69
N ASP A 104 11.33 -4.02 15.99
CA ASP A 104 12.41 -3.02 15.95
C ASP A 104 11.87 -1.58 15.93
N LYS A 105 12.73 -0.63 16.33
CA LYS A 105 12.40 0.79 16.46
C LYS A 105 11.99 1.45 15.13
N GLN A 106 12.52 0.98 14.01
CA GLN A 106 12.23 1.55 12.70
C GLN A 106 10.86 1.07 12.19
N THR A 107 10.56 -0.21 12.40
CA THR A 107 9.24 -0.77 12.12
C THR A 107 8.19 -0.11 13.02
N GLY A 108 8.50 0.17 14.29
CA GLY A 108 7.63 0.92 15.19
C GLY A 108 7.27 2.31 14.66
N LYS A 109 8.27 3.07 14.16
CA LYS A 109 8.01 4.38 13.53
C LYS A 109 7.18 4.27 12.25
N ALA A 110 7.42 3.23 11.44
CA ALA A 110 6.62 2.98 10.25
C ALA A 110 5.16 2.67 10.61
N ILE A 111 4.93 1.89 11.66
CA ILE A 111 3.60 1.60 12.18
C ILE A 111 2.92 2.86 12.70
N ASP A 112 3.61 3.71 13.46
CA ASP A 112 3.04 4.98 13.94
C ASP A 112 2.56 5.86 12.78
N MET A 113 3.35 5.94 11.71
CA MET A 113 2.96 6.65 10.50
C MET A 113 1.76 6.00 9.79
N ALA A 114 1.74 4.67 9.66
CA ALA A 114 0.63 3.94 9.08
C ALA A 114 -0.67 4.14 9.87
N LEU A 115 -0.61 4.12 11.19
CA LEU A 115 -1.76 4.36 12.06
C LEU A 115 -2.27 5.81 11.96
N SER A 116 -1.39 6.79 11.79
CA SER A 116 -1.81 8.17 11.55
C SER A 116 -2.54 8.32 10.21
N GLN A 117 -2.05 7.63 9.16
CA GLN A 117 -2.73 7.58 7.87
C GLN A 117 -4.08 6.85 7.96
N LEU A 118 -4.17 5.77 8.72
CA LEU A 118 -5.42 5.06 8.97
C LEU A 118 -6.49 5.99 9.55
N LYS A 119 -6.13 6.76 10.59
CA LYS A 119 -7.03 7.74 11.20
C LYS A 119 -7.49 8.80 10.19
N ALA A 120 -6.57 9.34 9.38
CA ALA A 120 -6.89 10.32 8.35
C ALA A 120 -7.79 9.72 7.25
N THR A 121 -7.54 8.48 6.85
CA THR A 121 -8.34 7.78 5.84
C THR A 121 -9.75 7.49 6.36
N ARG A 122 -9.88 7.03 7.60
CA ARG A 122 -11.20 6.82 8.26
C ARG A 122 -12.00 8.10 8.34
N ALA A 123 -11.36 9.21 8.71
CA ALA A 123 -12.02 10.52 8.75
C ALA A 123 -12.55 10.94 7.36
N ARG A 124 -11.76 10.79 6.31
CA ARG A 124 -12.17 11.09 4.92
C ARG A 124 -13.28 10.19 4.42
N VAL A 125 -13.23 8.91 4.73
CA VAL A 125 -14.28 7.95 4.33
C VAL A 125 -15.58 8.24 5.06
N GLY A 126 -15.52 8.58 6.35
CA GLY A 126 -16.65 9.02 7.14
C GLY A 126 -17.31 10.27 6.56
N GLU A 127 -16.52 11.30 6.25
CA GLU A 127 -16.99 12.55 5.63
C GLU A 127 -17.64 12.30 4.25
N LYS A 128 -17.02 11.45 3.43
CA LYS A 128 -17.58 11.10 2.11
C LYS A 128 -18.90 10.34 2.21
N ARG A 129 -19.09 9.52 3.24
CA ARG A 129 -20.38 8.84 3.49
C ARG A 129 -21.46 9.82 3.95
N ILE A 130 -21.12 10.81 4.74
CA ILE A 130 -22.05 11.85 5.22
C ILE A 130 -22.47 12.75 4.05
N ASN A 131 -21.53 13.13 3.19
CA ASN A 131 -21.75 14.03 2.05
C ASN A 131 -22.20 13.31 0.77
N ALA A 132 -22.32 11.99 0.76
CA ALA A 132 -22.85 11.27 -0.37
C ALA A 132 -24.33 11.64 -0.55
N PRO A 133 -24.76 12.11 -1.75
CA PRO A 133 -26.17 12.39 -1.98
C PRO A 133 -26.96 11.12 -1.74
N ARG A 134 -27.88 11.17 -0.78
CA ARG A 134 -28.82 10.08 -0.51
C ARG A 134 -29.58 9.84 -1.81
N LYS A 135 -29.28 8.77 -2.54
CA LYS A 135 -30.14 8.30 -3.61
C LYS A 135 -31.47 8.00 -2.96
N VAL A 136 -32.38 8.96 -3.05
CA VAL A 136 -33.79 8.75 -2.77
C VAL A 136 -34.21 7.67 -3.73
N ALA A 137 -34.51 6.49 -3.21
CA ALA A 137 -35.17 5.45 -3.99
C ALA A 137 -36.48 6.07 -4.44
N SER A 138 -36.50 6.54 -5.69
CA SER A 138 -37.75 6.92 -6.37
C SER A 138 -38.58 5.67 -6.44
N GLY A 139 -39.58 5.63 -5.57
CA GLY A 139 -40.52 4.56 -5.51
C GLY A 139 -41.16 4.39 -6.88
N ALA A 140 -40.99 3.22 -7.44
CA ALA A 140 -41.76 2.77 -8.55
C ALA A 140 -43.23 2.70 -8.10
N THR A 141 -43.98 3.73 -8.42
CA THR A 141 -45.44 3.68 -8.35
C THR A 141 -45.90 2.67 -9.39
N ARG A 142 -46.09 1.46 -8.94
CA ARG A 142 -46.73 0.42 -9.73
C ARG A 142 -48.22 0.81 -9.86
N LYS A 143 -48.60 1.43 -10.98
CA LYS A 143 -50.00 1.53 -11.37
C LYS A 143 -50.53 0.12 -11.53
N VAL A 144 -51.34 -0.32 -10.57
CA VAL A 144 -52.26 -1.42 -10.77
C VAL A 144 -53.43 -0.82 -11.53
N GLN A 145 -53.52 -1.13 -12.80
CA GLN A 145 -54.78 -1.00 -13.56
C GLN A 145 -55.48 -2.34 -13.51
N ALA A 146 -56.61 -2.28 -12.91
CA ALA A 146 -57.58 -3.34 -12.98
C ALA A 146 -58.14 -3.47 -14.39
#